data_cf241c9859c2fbe10bc06056c36e3406
#
_entry.id   cf241c9859c2fbe10bc06056c36e3406
#
_cell.length_a   1.000
_cell.length_b   1.000
_cell.length_c   1.000
_cell.angle_alpha   90.00
_cell.angle_beta   90.00
_cell.angle_gamma   90.00
#
_symmetry.space_group_name_H-M   'P 1'
#
loop_
_entity.id
_entity.type
_entity.pdbx_description
1 polymer ?
#
loop_
_entity_poly.entity_id
_entity_poly.type
_entity_poly.pdbx_seq_one_letter_code
_entity_poly.pdbx_strand_id
1 'polypeptide(L)'
;MNIYAIGDLHLSGNPPTKPMNIFGPHWDNHWQRIKEHWLSTVTDEDIIFLVGDMSWALRLNDALYDLKEIASLPGQKFMIRGNHDYWWSSANKMKQAMGDSITFIQGHGTARIINLTTQVNALIGESQPTEQQCILAFGGTRGYVCPDDASFEPDTDQSIYDREIMRTEAALQEMEHAIQALQKKHVETENTEETLPVTRILLLHYPPFNENNAPSGFTDLMERYHVDICIFGHLHDQISFKRIPSTFGTTKLELVSADYAEFKIQKIL
;
A
#
# COMPACT_ATOMS: atom_id res chain seq x y z
N MET A 1 -11.35 2.51 13.99
CA MET A 1 -10.79 2.04 12.70
C MET A 1 -9.30 2.28 12.68
N ASN A 2 -8.52 1.29 12.27
CA ASN A 2 -7.07 1.40 12.07
C ASN A 2 -6.74 1.15 10.59
N ILE A 3 -5.52 1.50 10.20
CA ILE A 3 -5.01 1.30 8.84
C ILE A 3 -3.75 0.44 8.93
N TYR A 4 -3.72 -0.63 8.15
CA TYR A 4 -2.61 -1.57 8.08
C TYR A 4 -2.11 -1.72 6.65
N ALA A 5 -0.88 -2.21 6.51
CA ALA A 5 -0.31 -2.55 5.21
C ALA A 5 0.62 -3.75 5.29
N ILE A 6 0.75 -4.44 4.16
CA ILE A 6 1.72 -5.50 3.92
C ILE A 6 1.93 -5.66 2.41
N GLY A 7 3.13 -6.03 2.01
CA GLY A 7 3.49 -6.40 0.64
C GLY A 7 4.20 -7.73 0.57
N ASP A 8 4.48 -8.19 -0.65
CA ASP A 8 5.44 -9.26 -0.93
C ASP A 8 5.12 -10.58 -0.21
N LEU A 9 3.84 -10.99 -0.26
CA LEU A 9 3.40 -12.25 0.33
C LEU A 9 3.94 -13.46 -0.42
N HIS A 10 4.14 -13.33 -1.73
CA HIS A 10 4.73 -14.34 -2.59
C HIS A 10 4.09 -15.73 -2.43
N LEU A 11 2.76 -15.78 -2.37
CA LEU A 11 2.01 -17.03 -2.27
C LEU A 11 2.09 -17.83 -3.57
N SER A 12 1.86 -19.13 -3.51
CA SER A 12 1.92 -20.00 -4.69
C SER A 12 1.04 -21.24 -4.58
N GLY A 13 -0.14 -21.08 -3.96
CA GLY A 13 -1.09 -22.17 -3.77
C GLY A 13 -0.84 -23.02 -2.52
N ASN A 14 -1.62 -24.09 -2.38
CA ASN A 14 -1.47 -25.06 -1.29
C ASN A 14 -1.66 -26.48 -1.82
N PRO A 15 -0.61 -27.37 -1.82
CA PRO A 15 0.75 -27.04 -1.36
C PRO A 15 1.45 -26.01 -2.25
N PRO A 16 2.42 -25.24 -1.71
CA PRO A 16 3.12 -24.21 -2.49
C PRO A 16 3.86 -24.80 -3.69
N THR A 17 3.62 -24.27 -4.89
CA THR A 17 4.34 -24.66 -6.11
C THR A 17 5.70 -24.00 -6.23
N LYS A 18 5.87 -22.84 -5.57
CA LYS A 18 7.11 -22.09 -5.44
C LYS A 18 7.30 -21.66 -3.99
N PRO A 19 7.80 -22.55 -3.12
CA PRO A 19 7.92 -22.25 -1.70
C PRO A 19 9.02 -21.21 -1.43
N MET A 20 8.72 -20.20 -0.64
CA MET A 20 9.61 -19.07 -0.35
C MET A 20 10.81 -19.42 0.52
N ASN A 21 10.80 -20.54 1.25
CA ASN A 21 11.92 -20.97 2.07
C ASN A 21 13.19 -21.32 1.27
N ILE A 22 13.12 -21.42 -0.07
CA ILE A 22 14.30 -21.49 -0.95
C ILE A 22 15.19 -20.24 -0.84
N PHE A 23 14.62 -19.10 -0.40
CA PHE A 23 15.34 -17.84 -0.16
C PHE A 23 15.85 -17.72 1.30
N GLY A 24 15.64 -18.74 2.11
CA GLY A 24 16.14 -18.83 3.45
C GLY A 24 15.10 -19.33 4.46
N PRO A 25 15.58 -19.94 5.57
CA PRO A 25 14.68 -20.56 6.56
C PRO A 25 13.79 -19.56 7.30
N HIS A 26 14.08 -18.25 7.24
CA HIS A 26 13.22 -17.21 7.83
C HIS A 26 11.85 -17.16 7.15
N TRP A 27 11.72 -17.62 5.89
CA TRP A 27 10.47 -17.75 5.16
C TRP A 27 9.65 -18.98 5.51
N ASP A 28 10.16 -19.87 6.38
CA ASP A 28 9.39 -21.05 6.79
C ASP A 28 8.05 -20.66 7.41
N ASN A 29 6.98 -21.25 6.88
CA ASN A 29 5.61 -21.00 7.30
C ASN A 29 5.18 -19.51 7.30
N HIS A 30 5.81 -18.68 6.44
CA HIS A 30 5.58 -17.23 6.42
C HIS A 30 4.08 -16.87 6.31
N TRP A 31 3.33 -17.53 5.40
CA TRP A 31 1.91 -17.25 5.25
C TRP A 31 1.09 -17.59 6.52
N GLN A 32 1.41 -18.67 7.19
CA GLN A 32 0.73 -19.03 8.43
C GLN A 32 1.01 -17.98 9.53
N ARG A 33 2.24 -17.52 9.66
CA ARG A 33 2.64 -16.47 10.61
C ARG A 33 1.93 -15.14 10.33
N ILE A 34 1.84 -14.76 9.05
CA ILE A 34 1.10 -13.56 8.63
C ILE A 34 -0.38 -13.70 8.99
N LYS A 35 -1.02 -14.83 8.66
CA LYS A 35 -2.44 -15.08 8.97
C LYS A 35 -2.73 -15.01 10.47
N GLU A 36 -1.90 -15.64 11.30
CA GLU A 36 -2.07 -15.61 12.75
C GLU A 36 -2.00 -14.21 13.31
N HIS A 37 -1.01 -13.42 12.88
CA HIS A 37 -0.89 -12.02 13.30
C HIS A 37 -2.06 -11.17 12.77
N TRP A 38 -2.45 -11.35 11.51
CA TRP A 38 -3.57 -10.63 10.90
C TRP A 38 -4.87 -10.87 11.65
N LEU A 39 -5.24 -12.16 11.88
CA LEU A 39 -6.46 -12.55 12.59
C LEU A 39 -6.50 -12.07 14.05
N SER A 40 -5.34 -11.92 14.70
CA SER A 40 -5.27 -11.41 16.09
C SER A 40 -5.30 -9.90 16.20
N THR A 41 -5.11 -9.17 15.07
CA THR A 41 -4.84 -7.73 15.09
C THR A 41 -5.90 -6.92 14.38
N VAL A 42 -6.42 -7.43 13.24
CA VAL A 42 -7.28 -6.71 12.32
C VAL A 42 -8.74 -7.06 12.54
N THR A 43 -9.61 -6.06 12.45
CA THR A 43 -11.08 -6.20 12.46
C THR A 43 -11.67 -5.94 11.07
N ASP A 44 -12.94 -6.32 10.86
CA ASP A 44 -13.63 -6.11 9.56
C ASP A 44 -13.76 -4.63 9.17
N GLU A 45 -13.70 -3.72 10.14
CA GLU A 45 -13.80 -2.27 9.91
C GLU A 45 -12.49 -1.63 9.48
N ASP A 46 -11.36 -2.32 9.67
CA ASP A 46 -10.03 -1.77 9.38
C ASP A 46 -9.74 -1.74 7.87
N ILE A 47 -8.84 -0.86 7.46
CA ILE A 47 -8.39 -0.74 6.07
C ILE A 47 -7.03 -1.42 5.92
N ILE A 48 -6.89 -2.21 4.86
CA ILE A 48 -5.68 -2.98 4.56
C ILE A 48 -5.14 -2.60 3.19
N PHE A 49 -3.91 -2.10 3.13
CA PHE A 49 -3.20 -1.86 1.90
C PHE A 49 -2.28 -3.03 1.56
N LEU A 50 -2.48 -3.61 0.38
CA LEU A 50 -1.69 -4.70 -0.18
C LEU A 50 -0.81 -4.12 -1.31
N VAL A 51 0.48 -3.98 -1.05
CA VAL A 51 1.36 -3.20 -1.94
C VAL A 51 2.11 -4.04 -2.98
N GLY A 52 1.46 -5.08 -3.49
CA GLY A 52 1.95 -5.89 -4.61
C GLY A 52 2.72 -7.13 -4.18
N ASP A 53 3.02 -7.96 -5.19
CA ASP A 53 3.68 -9.26 -5.09
C ASP A 53 2.95 -10.25 -4.17
N MET A 54 1.64 -10.37 -4.41
CA MET A 54 0.80 -11.23 -3.60
C MET A 54 0.93 -12.71 -3.96
N SER A 55 1.09 -13.02 -5.27
CA SER A 55 1.15 -14.41 -5.72
C SER A 55 2.12 -14.59 -6.89
N TRP A 56 2.87 -15.70 -6.86
CA TRP A 56 3.74 -16.14 -7.95
C TRP A 56 3.00 -16.71 -9.17
N ALA A 57 1.69 -16.76 -9.14
CA ALA A 57 0.91 -17.27 -10.26
C ALA A 57 1.18 -16.45 -11.56
N LEU A 58 1.14 -17.13 -12.69
CA LEU A 58 1.32 -16.49 -14.01
C LEU A 58 -0.01 -16.06 -14.63
N ARG A 59 -1.12 -16.64 -14.20
CA ARG A 59 -2.47 -16.40 -14.73
C ARG A 59 -3.46 -16.14 -13.60
N LEU A 60 -4.46 -15.30 -13.87
CA LEU A 60 -5.48 -14.94 -12.89
C LEU A 60 -6.16 -16.16 -12.26
N ASN A 61 -6.54 -17.15 -13.06
CA ASN A 61 -7.21 -18.35 -12.53
C ASN A 61 -6.34 -19.13 -11.52
N ASP A 62 -5.03 -19.12 -11.73
CA ASP A 62 -4.09 -19.81 -10.84
C ASP A 62 -3.87 -18.99 -9.54
N ALA A 63 -3.94 -17.65 -9.63
CA ALA A 63 -3.83 -16.75 -8.48
C ALA A 63 -5.10 -16.77 -7.59
N LEU A 64 -6.25 -17.22 -8.12
CA LEU A 64 -7.52 -17.14 -7.39
C LEU A 64 -7.51 -17.88 -6.06
N TYR A 65 -6.71 -18.95 -5.93
CA TYR A 65 -6.56 -19.63 -4.65
C TYR A 65 -5.98 -18.68 -3.60
N ASP A 66 -4.83 -18.08 -3.90
CA ASP A 66 -4.10 -17.18 -3.01
C ASP A 66 -4.93 -15.92 -2.70
N LEU A 67 -5.54 -15.34 -3.74
CA LEU A 67 -6.38 -14.14 -3.60
C LEU A 67 -7.61 -14.39 -2.71
N LYS A 68 -8.23 -15.57 -2.79
CA LYS A 68 -9.36 -15.94 -1.93
C LYS A 68 -8.93 -16.18 -0.49
N GLU A 69 -7.76 -16.77 -0.27
CA GLU A 69 -7.17 -16.88 1.06
C GLU A 69 -6.99 -15.49 1.69
N ILE A 70 -6.40 -14.54 0.96
CA ILE A 70 -6.25 -13.15 1.40
C ILE A 70 -7.62 -12.49 1.64
N ALA A 71 -8.55 -12.67 0.71
CA ALA A 71 -9.89 -12.08 0.78
C ALA A 71 -10.68 -12.56 2.00
N SER A 72 -10.46 -13.79 2.45
CA SER A 72 -11.14 -14.39 3.61
C SER A 72 -10.73 -13.79 4.96
N LEU A 73 -9.60 -13.09 5.03
CA LEU A 73 -9.13 -12.43 6.25
C LEU A 73 -9.93 -11.14 6.51
N PRO A 74 -10.03 -10.67 7.78
CA PRO A 74 -10.78 -9.45 8.09
C PRO A 74 -10.19 -8.19 7.47
N GLY A 75 -10.97 -7.11 7.41
CA GLY A 75 -10.62 -5.79 6.91
C GLY A 75 -10.96 -5.53 5.44
N GLN A 76 -11.09 -4.25 5.08
CA GLN A 76 -11.36 -3.76 3.73
C GLN A 76 -10.05 -3.66 2.95
N LYS A 77 -9.88 -4.49 1.93
CA LYS A 77 -8.60 -4.66 1.23
C LYS A 77 -8.53 -3.83 -0.03
N PHE A 78 -7.44 -3.07 -0.16
CA PHE A 78 -7.07 -2.30 -1.34
C PHE A 78 -5.71 -2.77 -1.82
N MET A 79 -5.61 -3.17 -3.09
CA MET A 79 -4.42 -3.83 -3.63
C MET A 79 -3.89 -3.07 -4.84
N ILE A 80 -2.60 -2.80 -4.84
CA ILE A 80 -1.85 -2.41 -6.03
C ILE A 80 -1.08 -3.61 -6.59
N ARG A 81 -0.68 -3.53 -7.85
CA ARG A 81 0.11 -4.55 -8.51
C ARG A 81 1.58 -4.48 -8.12
N GLY A 82 2.24 -5.64 -7.91
CA GLY A 82 3.68 -5.77 -7.85
C GLY A 82 4.31 -6.19 -9.19
N ASN A 83 5.63 -6.37 -9.23
CA ASN A 83 6.33 -6.76 -10.46
C ASN A 83 6.20 -8.25 -10.76
N HIS A 84 5.98 -9.09 -9.74
CA HIS A 84 5.74 -10.52 -9.89
C HIS A 84 4.26 -10.90 -9.99
N ASP A 85 3.32 -9.95 -9.87
CA ASP A 85 1.90 -10.21 -10.09
C ASP A 85 1.59 -10.31 -11.60
N TYR A 86 2.18 -11.31 -12.29
CA TYR A 86 1.97 -11.56 -13.73
C TYR A 86 0.51 -11.91 -14.05
N TRP A 87 -0.22 -12.45 -13.08
CA TRP A 87 -1.64 -12.79 -13.15
C TRP A 87 -2.56 -11.56 -13.25
N TRP A 88 -2.06 -10.38 -12.91
CA TRP A 88 -2.85 -9.15 -12.93
C TRP A 88 -3.47 -8.89 -14.30
N SER A 89 -4.77 -8.67 -14.34
CA SER A 89 -5.57 -8.54 -15.55
C SER A 89 -6.33 -7.21 -15.60
N SER A 90 -7.26 -7.05 -16.53
CA SER A 90 -8.09 -5.85 -16.59
C SER A 90 -8.99 -5.73 -15.35
N ALA A 91 -9.32 -4.48 -14.95
CA ALA A 91 -10.18 -4.22 -13.80
C ALA A 91 -11.50 -5.00 -13.85
N ASN A 92 -12.13 -5.12 -15.04
CA ASN A 92 -13.35 -5.89 -15.23
C ASN A 92 -13.17 -7.37 -14.92
N LYS A 93 -12.07 -7.98 -15.39
CA LYS A 93 -11.79 -9.40 -15.12
C LYS A 93 -11.47 -9.63 -13.64
N MET A 94 -10.74 -8.71 -13.02
CA MET A 94 -10.44 -8.76 -11.58
C MET A 94 -11.72 -8.65 -10.75
N LYS A 95 -12.59 -7.68 -11.07
CA LYS A 95 -13.89 -7.52 -10.41
C LYS A 95 -14.81 -8.72 -10.63
N GLN A 96 -14.82 -9.28 -11.82
CA GLN A 96 -15.62 -10.49 -12.10
C GLN A 96 -15.13 -11.71 -11.30
N ALA A 97 -13.81 -11.82 -11.08
CA ALA A 97 -13.22 -12.94 -10.39
C ALA A 97 -13.32 -12.85 -8.86
N MET A 98 -13.22 -11.64 -8.29
CA MET A 98 -13.13 -11.41 -6.85
C MET A 98 -14.28 -10.61 -6.25
N GLY A 99 -15.19 -10.07 -7.08
CA GLY A 99 -16.27 -9.20 -6.61
C GLY A 99 -15.73 -7.95 -5.91
N ASP A 100 -16.28 -7.64 -4.75
CA ASP A 100 -15.89 -6.50 -3.92
C ASP A 100 -15.00 -6.93 -2.71
N SER A 101 -14.52 -8.17 -2.68
CA SER A 101 -13.70 -8.69 -1.58
C SER A 101 -12.29 -8.08 -1.53
N ILE A 102 -11.79 -7.63 -2.68
CA ILE A 102 -10.54 -6.86 -2.82
C ILE A 102 -10.79 -5.75 -3.84
N THR A 103 -10.48 -4.52 -3.51
CA THR A 103 -10.49 -3.39 -4.43
C THR A 103 -9.10 -3.24 -5.07
N PHE A 104 -9.03 -3.41 -6.39
CA PHE A 104 -7.78 -3.31 -7.14
C PHE A 104 -7.55 -1.89 -7.63
N ILE A 105 -6.37 -1.33 -7.32
CA ILE A 105 -5.96 0.03 -7.65
C ILE A 105 -4.77 -0.03 -8.62
N GLN A 106 -4.86 0.72 -9.72
CA GLN A 106 -3.75 0.86 -10.68
C GLN A 106 -3.83 2.22 -11.37
N GLY A 107 -3.09 3.18 -10.86
CA GLY A 107 -3.12 4.56 -11.37
C GLY A 107 -4.44 5.29 -11.06
N HIS A 108 -5.11 4.88 -9.99
CA HIS A 108 -6.33 5.49 -9.48
C HIS A 108 -6.17 5.90 -8.04
N GLY A 109 -6.91 6.93 -7.65
CA GLY A 109 -6.98 7.43 -6.29
C GLY A 109 -8.43 7.63 -5.83
N THR A 110 -8.62 7.63 -4.53
CA THR A 110 -9.92 7.86 -3.89
C THR A 110 -9.74 8.54 -2.55
N ALA A 111 -10.82 9.01 -1.97
CA ALA A 111 -10.87 9.48 -0.59
C ALA A 111 -12.16 9.07 0.09
N ARG A 112 -12.13 8.96 1.41
CA ARG A 112 -13.29 8.67 2.24
C ARG A 112 -13.19 9.34 3.59
N ILE A 113 -14.32 9.68 4.19
CA ILE A 113 -14.38 10.13 5.58
C ILE A 113 -14.30 8.89 6.47
N ILE A 114 -13.41 8.92 7.45
CA ILE A 114 -13.20 7.85 8.42
C ILE A 114 -13.13 8.41 9.85
N ASN A 115 -13.36 7.55 10.83
CA ASN A 115 -13.08 7.85 12.23
C ASN A 115 -11.79 7.12 12.63
N LEU A 116 -10.68 7.84 12.72
CA LEU A 116 -9.42 7.31 13.21
C LEU A 116 -9.43 7.23 14.74
N THR A 117 -8.97 6.09 15.26
CA THR A 117 -8.74 5.93 16.69
C THR A 117 -7.35 6.46 17.03
N THR A 118 -7.27 7.62 17.64
CA THR A 118 -6.00 8.20 18.10
C THR A 118 -5.81 7.91 19.59
N GLN A 119 -4.60 7.45 19.95
CA GLN A 119 -4.20 7.39 21.35
C GLN A 119 -3.62 8.76 21.73
N VAL A 120 -4.36 9.51 22.53
CA VAL A 120 -3.81 10.73 23.14
C VAL A 120 -2.93 10.30 24.29
N ASN A 121 -1.62 10.51 24.19
CA ASN A 121 -0.70 10.37 25.31
C ASN A 121 -1.01 11.45 26.34
N ALA A 122 -1.82 11.12 27.31
CA ALA A 122 -2.03 11.97 28.48
C ALA A 122 -0.76 11.91 29.33
N LEU A 123 -0.13 13.03 29.55
CA LEU A 123 1.04 13.19 30.43
C LEU A 123 0.74 12.83 31.89
N ILE A 124 -0.52 12.72 32.28
CA ILE A 124 -0.97 12.30 33.63
C ILE A 124 -2.38 11.69 33.50
N GLY A 125 -2.50 10.35 33.55
CA GLY A 125 -3.79 9.65 33.61
C GLY A 125 -4.00 8.64 32.49
N GLU A 126 -4.96 7.74 32.66
CA GLU A 126 -5.35 6.75 31.66
C GLU A 126 -5.78 7.43 30.35
N SER A 127 -5.03 7.20 29.27
CA SER A 127 -5.38 7.71 27.93
C SER A 127 -6.59 6.97 27.41
N GLN A 128 -7.73 7.64 27.34
CA GLN A 128 -8.89 7.12 26.61
C GLN A 128 -8.64 7.30 25.11
N PRO A 129 -8.90 6.28 24.30
CA PRO A 129 -8.83 6.43 22.85
C PRO A 129 -9.87 7.46 22.40
N THR A 130 -9.45 8.47 21.66
CA THR A 130 -10.36 9.45 21.05
C THR A 130 -10.54 9.12 19.59
N GLU A 131 -11.78 9.21 19.09
CA GLU A 131 -12.08 9.12 17.66
C GLU A 131 -12.07 10.53 17.06
N GLN A 132 -11.30 10.69 16.00
CA GLN A 132 -11.27 11.92 15.22
C GLN A 132 -11.74 11.64 13.80
N GLN A 133 -12.74 12.38 13.35
CA GLN A 133 -13.17 12.32 11.97
C GLN A 133 -12.14 13.01 11.06
N CYS A 134 -11.74 12.34 10.00
CA CYS A 134 -10.81 12.87 9.01
C CYS A 134 -11.10 12.32 7.63
N ILE A 135 -10.54 12.94 6.60
CA ILE A 135 -10.52 12.40 5.23
C ILE A 135 -9.24 11.60 5.06
N LEU A 136 -9.38 10.31 4.79
CA LEU A 136 -8.31 9.45 4.31
C LEU A 136 -8.36 9.43 2.78
N ALA A 137 -7.33 9.95 2.14
CA ALA A 137 -7.12 9.87 0.70
C ALA A 137 -5.99 8.90 0.40
N PHE A 138 -6.19 7.99 -0.53
CA PHE A 138 -5.19 7.01 -0.91
C PHE A 138 -5.33 6.60 -2.37
N GLY A 139 -4.21 6.24 -2.95
CA GLY A 139 -4.14 5.79 -4.34
C GLY A 139 -2.70 5.43 -4.70
N GLY A 140 -2.50 4.95 -5.90
CA GLY A 140 -1.15 4.61 -6.33
C GLY A 140 -1.08 3.67 -7.51
N THR A 141 0.11 3.15 -7.72
CA THR A 141 0.46 2.27 -8.82
C THR A 141 1.61 1.37 -8.43
N ARG A 142 2.04 0.52 -9.36
CA ARG A 142 3.22 -0.33 -9.13
C ARG A 142 4.49 0.49 -8.83
N GLY A 143 4.63 1.70 -9.40
CA GLY A 143 5.90 2.37 -9.48
C GLY A 143 6.86 1.65 -10.44
N TYR A 144 8.11 2.05 -10.44
CA TYR A 144 9.17 1.40 -11.22
C TYR A 144 10.53 1.74 -10.64
N VAL A 145 11.57 0.97 -11.03
CA VAL A 145 12.96 1.30 -10.73
C VAL A 145 13.28 2.72 -11.20
N CYS A 146 13.93 3.49 -10.33
CA CYS A 146 14.21 4.89 -10.61
C CYS A 146 15.48 5.07 -11.46
N PRO A 147 15.60 6.14 -12.25
CA PRO A 147 16.86 6.49 -12.94
C PRO A 147 18.05 6.53 -11.97
N ASP A 148 19.23 6.24 -12.50
CA ASP A 148 20.49 6.14 -11.76
C ASP A 148 20.56 5.01 -10.72
N ASP A 149 19.57 4.12 -10.67
CA ASP A 149 19.71 2.82 -10.00
C ASP A 149 20.58 1.89 -10.85
N ALA A 150 21.40 1.05 -10.21
CA ALA A 150 22.29 0.12 -10.92
C ALA A 150 21.55 -0.87 -11.85
N SER A 151 20.28 -1.12 -11.58
CA SER A 151 19.42 -1.99 -12.39
C SER A 151 18.62 -1.26 -13.48
N PHE A 152 18.73 0.07 -13.58
CA PHE A 152 17.96 0.87 -14.55
C PHE A 152 18.65 0.90 -15.91
N GLU A 153 17.98 0.38 -16.93
CA GLU A 153 18.44 0.38 -18.32
C GLU A 153 17.70 1.46 -19.13
N PRO A 154 18.32 2.64 -19.42
CA PRO A 154 17.61 3.78 -20.00
C PRO A 154 16.83 3.46 -21.29
N ASP A 155 17.38 2.63 -22.18
CA ASP A 155 16.78 2.30 -23.47
C ASP A 155 15.47 1.50 -23.34
N THR A 156 15.30 0.74 -22.26
CA THR A 156 14.13 -0.13 -22.02
C THR A 156 13.23 0.40 -20.91
N ASP A 157 13.80 0.98 -19.87
CA ASP A 157 13.09 1.30 -18.64
C ASP A 157 12.51 2.70 -18.60
N GLN A 158 13.12 3.67 -19.33
CA GLN A 158 12.66 5.06 -19.30
C GLN A 158 11.17 5.20 -19.64
N SER A 159 10.72 4.53 -20.70
CA SER A 159 9.31 4.59 -21.12
C SER A 159 8.34 3.97 -20.11
N ILE A 160 8.81 2.98 -19.34
CA ILE A 160 8.03 2.33 -18.29
C ILE A 160 7.96 3.25 -17.07
N TYR A 161 9.10 3.81 -16.66
CA TYR A 161 9.21 4.77 -15.59
C TYR A 161 8.31 5.99 -15.83
N ASP A 162 8.41 6.63 -17.00
CA ASP A 162 7.59 7.79 -17.37
C ASP A 162 6.08 7.49 -17.29
N ARG A 163 5.69 6.30 -17.76
CA ARG A 163 4.30 5.85 -17.68
C ARG A 163 3.83 5.66 -16.23
N GLU A 164 4.67 5.12 -15.35
CA GLU A 164 4.31 4.95 -13.93
C GLU A 164 4.29 6.30 -13.19
N ILE A 165 5.13 7.28 -13.56
CA ILE A 165 5.03 8.67 -13.10
C ILE A 165 3.68 9.27 -13.50
N MET A 166 3.29 9.17 -14.79
CA MET A 166 2.00 9.68 -15.25
C MET A 166 0.81 9.03 -14.52
N ARG A 167 0.87 7.74 -14.26
CA ARG A 167 -0.17 7.01 -13.52
C ARG A 167 -0.23 7.43 -12.06
N THR A 168 0.92 7.65 -11.44
CA THR A 168 1.00 8.13 -10.06
C THR A 168 0.40 9.53 -9.96
N GLU A 169 0.73 10.42 -10.88
CA GLU A 169 0.16 11.76 -10.92
C GLU A 169 -1.36 11.73 -11.13
N ALA A 170 -1.86 10.89 -12.03
CA ALA A 170 -3.30 10.70 -12.22
C ALA A 170 -4.01 10.24 -10.94
N ALA A 171 -3.43 9.28 -10.22
CA ALA A 171 -3.97 8.82 -8.94
C ALA A 171 -4.02 9.94 -7.90
N LEU A 172 -2.95 10.75 -7.78
CA LEU A 172 -2.89 11.89 -6.87
C LEU A 172 -3.90 12.98 -7.23
N GLN A 173 -4.11 13.26 -8.54
CA GLN A 173 -5.15 14.18 -9.00
C GLN A 173 -6.56 13.69 -8.64
N GLU A 174 -6.84 12.40 -8.84
CA GLU A 174 -8.13 11.80 -8.43
C GLU A 174 -8.34 11.92 -6.91
N MET A 175 -7.28 11.70 -6.10
CA MET A 175 -7.32 11.90 -4.65
C MET A 175 -7.72 13.35 -4.31
N GLU A 176 -7.07 14.35 -4.91
CA GLU A 176 -7.36 15.76 -4.64
C GLU A 176 -8.80 16.14 -5.04
N HIS A 177 -9.29 15.65 -6.18
CA HIS A 177 -10.69 15.85 -6.58
C HIS A 177 -11.67 15.23 -5.58
N ALA A 178 -11.35 14.02 -5.10
CA ALA A 178 -12.19 13.34 -4.10
C ALA A 178 -12.18 14.06 -2.74
N ILE A 179 -11.01 14.57 -2.30
CA ILE A 179 -10.88 15.39 -1.09
C ILE A 179 -11.76 16.62 -1.18
N GLN A 180 -11.65 17.40 -2.28
CA GLN A 180 -12.43 18.62 -2.49
C GLN A 180 -13.94 18.33 -2.46
N ALA A 181 -14.39 17.24 -3.10
CA ALA A 181 -15.80 16.86 -3.11
C ALA A 181 -16.30 16.49 -1.69
N LEU A 182 -15.49 15.78 -0.91
CA LEU A 182 -15.85 15.40 0.47
C LEU A 182 -15.85 16.61 1.41
N GLN A 183 -14.87 17.51 1.31
CA GLN A 183 -14.83 18.76 2.09
C GLN A 183 -16.07 19.62 1.83
N LYS A 184 -16.40 19.83 0.54
CA LYS A 184 -17.59 20.58 0.15
C LYS A 184 -18.86 19.96 0.73
N LYS A 185 -19.01 18.63 0.61
CA LYS A 185 -20.16 17.90 1.15
C LYS A 185 -20.24 18.04 2.67
N HIS A 186 -19.11 17.94 3.38
CA HIS A 186 -19.07 18.08 4.84
C HIS A 186 -19.54 19.47 5.26
N VAL A 187 -18.99 20.54 4.69
CA VAL A 187 -19.35 21.92 4.96
C VAL A 187 -20.85 22.16 4.73
N GLU A 188 -21.39 21.66 3.61
CA GLU A 188 -22.83 21.80 3.27
C GLU A 188 -23.72 21.00 4.23
N THR A 189 -23.31 19.78 4.61
CA THR A 189 -24.14 18.88 5.46
C THR A 189 -24.15 19.35 6.92
N GLU A 190 -23.00 19.70 7.47
CA GLU A 190 -22.85 20.10 8.87
C GLU A 190 -23.11 21.61 9.08
N ASN A 191 -23.36 22.36 8.01
CA ASN A 191 -23.59 23.82 8.04
C ASN A 191 -22.45 24.54 8.82
N THR A 192 -21.21 24.19 8.52
CA THR A 192 -19.99 24.70 9.16
C THR A 192 -19.03 25.26 8.11
N GLU A 193 -18.11 26.11 8.52
CA GLU A 193 -16.97 26.55 7.70
C GLU A 193 -15.70 25.70 7.98
N GLU A 194 -15.74 24.80 8.97
CA GLU A 194 -14.61 23.97 9.35
C GLU A 194 -14.42 22.84 8.35
N THR A 195 -13.17 22.61 7.97
CA THR A 195 -12.77 21.50 7.09
C THR A 195 -12.23 20.33 7.91
N LEU A 196 -12.44 19.12 7.41
CA LEU A 196 -11.87 17.93 8.04
C LEU A 196 -10.36 17.85 7.80
N PRO A 197 -9.57 17.38 8.79
CA PRO A 197 -8.19 17.00 8.57
C PRO A 197 -8.08 15.98 7.43
N VAL A 198 -7.01 16.05 6.65
CA VAL A 198 -6.76 15.16 5.52
C VAL A 198 -5.47 14.40 5.75
N THR A 199 -5.48 13.09 5.51
CA THR A 199 -4.27 12.25 5.42
C THR A 199 -4.18 11.68 4.02
N ARG A 200 -3.05 11.93 3.33
CA ARG A 200 -2.76 11.47 1.97
C ARG A 200 -1.75 10.33 1.99
N ILE A 201 -2.16 9.17 1.48
CA ILE A 201 -1.32 7.97 1.42
C ILE A 201 -1.07 7.60 -0.04
N LEU A 202 0.20 7.60 -0.44
CA LEU A 202 0.64 7.08 -1.73
C LEU A 202 1.06 5.61 -1.57
N LEU A 203 0.51 4.74 -2.43
CA LEU A 203 0.85 3.33 -2.49
C LEU A 203 1.73 3.08 -3.71
N LEU A 204 2.93 2.57 -3.50
CA LEU A 204 3.83 2.10 -4.53
C LEU A 204 4.26 0.66 -4.20
N HIS A 205 4.66 -0.13 -5.22
CA HIS A 205 5.34 -1.38 -4.96
C HIS A 205 6.86 -1.16 -4.94
N TYR A 206 7.40 -0.47 -5.95
CA TYR A 206 8.81 -0.07 -5.94
C TYR A 206 9.05 1.10 -4.99
N PRO A 207 10.26 1.19 -4.39
CA PRO A 207 10.66 2.40 -3.65
C PRO A 207 10.53 3.66 -4.51
N PRO A 208 10.16 4.83 -3.92
CA PRO A 208 10.04 6.07 -4.68
C PRO A 208 11.38 6.74 -5.03
N PHE A 209 12.51 6.10 -4.77
CA PHE A 209 13.88 6.57 -4.99
C PHE A 209 14.80 5.41 -5.37
N ASN A 210 15.98 5.71 -5.91
CA ASN A 210 16.99 4.72 -6.27
C ASN A 210 17.78 4.21 -5.04
N GLU A 211 18.72 3.31 -5.26
CA GLU A 211 19.54 2.70 -4.22
C GLU A 211 20.38 3.70 -3.40
N ASN A 212 20.59 4.92 -3.89
CA ASN A 212 21.30 5.99 -3.21
C ASN A 212 20.35 6.98 -2.49
N ASN A 213 19.05 6.66 -2.44
CA ASN A 213 17.98 7.53 -1.93
C ASN A 213 17.93 8.90 -2.63
N ALA A 214 18.32 8.95 -3.91
CA ALA A 214 18.29 10.19 -4.68
C ALA A 214 16.83 10.57 -5.04
N PRO A 215 16.53 11.88 -5.21
CA PRO A 215 15.24 12.34 -5.69
C PRO A 215 14.85 11.71 -7.02
N SER A 216 13.56 11.55 -7.24
CA SER A 216 12.98 10.98 -8.46
C SER A 216 11.68 11.72 -8.82
N GLY A 217 11.11 11.41 -9.98
CA GLY A 217 9.79 11.91 -10.33
C GLY A 217 8.69 11.49 -9.33
N PHE A 218 8.83 10.35 -8.63
CA PHE A 218 7.89 9.96 -7.57
C PHE A 218 8.03 10.87 -6.35
N THR A 219 9.25 11.19 -5.92
CA THR A 219 9.48 12.10 -4.80
C THR A 219 9.04 13.53 -5.10
N ASP A 220 9.19 13.98 -6.34
CA ASP A 220 8.68 15.28 -6.80
C ASP A 220 7.15 15.34 -6.73
N LEU A 221 6.47 14.24 -7.08
CA LEU A 221 5.02 14.12 -6.94
C LEU A 221 4.60 14.09 -5.47
N MET A 222 5.33 13.37 -4.61
CA MET A 222 5.05 13.34 -3.17
C MET A 222 5.08 14.75 -2.56
N GLU A 223 6.09 15.56 -2.91
CA GLU A 223 6.22 16.93 -2.45
C GLU A 223 5.09 17.82 -3.01
N ARG A 224 4.87 17.77 -4.34
CA ARG A 224 3.86 18.60 -5.04
C ARG A 224 2.45 18.38 -4.50
N TYR A 225 2.08 17.14 -4.19
CA TYR A 225 0.74 16.76 -3.70
C TYR A 225 0.66 16.65 -2.18
N HIS A 226 1.70 17.05 -1.46
CA HIS A 226 1.76 16.99 0.01
C HIS A 226 1.37 15.62 0.57
N VAL A 227 1.99 14.57 0.03
CA VAL A 227 1.80 13.20 0.50
C VAL A 227 2.32 13.08 1.93
N ASP A 228 1.46 12.63 2.85
CA ASP A 228 1.82 12.45 4.25
C ASP A 228 2.60 11.15 4.48
N ILE A 229 2.17 10.07 3.80
CA ILE A 229 2.76 8.73 3.96
C ILE A 229 2.92 8.08 2.58
N CYS A 230 4.10 7.57 2.27
CA CYS A 230 4.34 6.69 1.14
C CYS A 230 4.61 5.27 1.64
N ILE A 231 3.77 4.31 1.22
CA ILE A 231 3.86 2.90 1.59
C ILE A 231 4.39 2.13 0.38
N PHE A 232 5.42 1.32 0.57
CA PHE A 232 6.02 0.53 -0.50
C PHE A 232 6.57 -0.81 -0.01
N GLY A 233 6.89 -1.70 -0.95
CA GLY A 233 7.42 -3.04 -0.72
C GLY A 233 8.70 -3.29 -1.54
N HIS A 234 8.75 -4.46 -2.23
CA HIS A 234 9.75 -4.84 -3.22
C HIS A 234 11.13 -5.21 -2.67
N LEU A 235 11.60 -4.65 -1.59
CA LEU A 235 12.93 -4.87 -1.04
C LEU A 235 12.93 -6.07 -0.09
N HIS A 236 13.94 -6.97 -0.26
CA HIS A 236 14.02 -8.24 0.47
C HIS A 236 15.40 -8.52 1.07
N ASP A 237 16.31 -7.55 1.12
CA ASP A 237 17.64 -7.77 1.65
C ASP A 237 17.98 -6.81 2.79
N GLN A 238 18.81 -7.30 3.71
CA GLN A 238 19.21 -6.59 4.92
C GLN A 238 19.99 -5.29 4.66
N ILE A 239 20.65 -5.16 3.50
CA ILE A 239 21.38 -3.95 3.12
C ILE A 239 20.38 -2.88 2.73
N SER A 240 19.43 -3.23 1.88
CA SER A 240 18.32 -2.34 1.48
C SER A 240 17.51 -1.87 2.67
N PHE A 241 17.14 -2.77 3.59
CA PHE A 241 16.37 -2.41 4.79
C PHE A 241 17.03 -1.33 5.64
N LYS A 242 18.36 -1.41 5.82
CA LYS A 242 19.12 -0.47 6.67
C LYS A 242 19.29 0.91 6.05
N ARG A 243 19.18 1.04 4.72
CA ARG A 243 19.38 2.31 4.03
C ARG A 243 18.11 3.13 3.83
N ILE A 244 16.92 2.52 4.02
CA ILE A 244 15.66 3.24 3.85
C ILE A 244 15.52 4.29 4.93
N PRO A 245 15.39 5.58 4.58
CA PRO A 245 15.14 6.63 5.55
C PRO A 245 13.69 6.55 6.07
N SER A 246 13.46 7.07 7.25
CA SER A 246 12.10 7.14 7.83
C SER A 246 11.21 8.18 7.16
N THR A 247 11.83 9.17 6.50
CA THR A 247 11.13 10.25 5.78
C THR A 247 11.89 10.64 4.51
N PHE A 248 11.15 11.16 3.54
CA PHE A 248 11.72 11.88 2.40
C PHE A 248 11.02 13.24 2.31
N GLY A 249 11.76 14.34 2.52
CA GLY A 249 11.13 15.64 2.77
C GLY A 249 10.19 15.57 3.98
N THR A 250 8.94 15.93 3.79
CA THR A 250 7.88 15.85 4.82
C THR A 250 7.11 14.53 4.81
N THR A 251 7.30 13.69 3.78
CA THR A 251 6.58 12.41 3.62
C THR A 251 7.20 11.34 4.52
N LYS A 252 6.40 10.68 5.36
CA LYS A 252 6.78 9.48 6.08
C LYS A 252 6.89 8.30 5.11
N LEU A 253 7.94 7.50 5.25
CA LEU A 253 8.19 6.33 4.42
C LEU A 253 7.95 5.05 5.21
N GLU A 254 7.15 4.14 4.64
CA GLU A 254 6.78 2.86 5.24
C GLU A 254 7.12 1.71 4.28
N LEU A 255 8.22 1.02 4.54
CA LEU A 255 8.53 -0.24 3.89
C LEU A 255 7.74 -1.36 4.57
N VAL A 256 6.95 -2.11 3.81
CA VAL A 256 6.05 -3.14 4.34
C VAL A 256 6.21 -4.50 3.65
N SER A 257 7.38 -4.79 3.05
CA SER A 257 7.69 -6.14 2.57
C SER A 257 7.55 -7.15 3.71
N ALA A 258 6.97 -8.30 3.43
CA ALA A 258 6.59 -9.28 4.48
C ALA A 258 7.76 -9.72 5.37
N ASP A 259 8.94 -9.93 4.79
CA ASP A 259 10.15 -10.33 5.52
C ASP A 259 10.76 -9.15 6.32
N TYR A 260 10.71 -7.92 5.79
CA TYR A 260 11.06 -6.72 6.55
C TYR A 260 10.16 -6.55 7.78
N ALA A 261 8.87 -6.76 7.59
CA ALA A 261 7.83 -6.69 8.62
C ALA A 261 7.82 -7.91 9.57
N GLU A 262 8.84 -8.77 9.55
CA GLU A 262 8.92 -10.00 10.34
C GLU A 262 7.68 -10.91 10.19
N PHE A 263 7.04 -10.87 9.00
CA PHE A 263 5.81 -11.58 8.68
C PHE A 263 4.62 -11.19 9.56
N LYS A 264 4.52 -9.90 9.86
CA LYS A 264 3.42 -9.30 10.61
C LYS A 264 2.81 -8.17 9.78
N ILE A 265 1.48 -8.09 9.77
CA ILE A 265 0.82 -6.92 9.18
C ILE A 265 1.21 -5.66 9.97
N GLN A 266 1.62 -4.60 9.25
CA GLN A 266 2.12 -3.38 9.88
C GLN A 266 1.00 -2.38 10.09
N LYS A 267 0.90 -1.82 11.30
CA LYS A 267 -0.01 -0.70 11.58
C LYS A 267 0.59 0.59 11.04
N ILE A 268 -0.16 1.31 10.21
CA ILE A 268 0.23 2.58 9.58
C ILE A 268 -0.35 3.77 10.37
N LEU A 269 -1.64 3.67 10.71
CA LEU A 269 -2.38 4.67 11.50
C LEU A 269 -3.30 3.99 12.53
#